data_d37091027d7fa517ffd416a3a4bc77ae
#
_entry.id   d37091027d7fa517ffd416a3a4bc77ae
#
_cell.length_a   1.000
_cell.length_b   1.000
_cell.length_c   1.000
_cell.angle_alpha   90.00
_cell.angle_beta   90.00
_cell.angle_gamma   90.00
#
_symmetry.space_group_name_H-M   'P 1'
#
loop_
_entity.id
_entity.type
_entity.pdbx_description
1 polymer ?
#
loop_
_entity_poly.entity_id
_entity_poly.type
_entity_poly.pdbx_seq_one_letter_code
_entity_poly.pdbx_strand_id
1 'polypeptide(L)'
;MMTAFPMHTSIACVFFLASTALLAQHEYAPADVENGGRNYTNNCVYCHGPEGDQIPGINLLQGKFRRTLSDDDIARIIREGIPGTGMPAQNMNEGNARTIVAYLRASAAVPASAGGGGNAARGKTIFEGKGGCTSCHRAAGTGPRAAPDLSDIGSLRRGVEIEKSIIDPGAVVLPQNRFVKVVTKDGSTVTGRLMNQDTFTLQMIDSQDRLRSFPIADLRQHSVVTTSSMPSYKDKLSSQELADVVAYLVSLKGVRKP
;
A
#
# COMPACT_ATOMS: atom_id res chain seq x y z
N MET A 1 -65.25 57.44 12.16
CA MET A 1 -64.11 56.98 12.98
C MET A 1 -63.95 55.50 12.75
N MET A 2 -63.00 55.10 11.84
CA MET A 2 -62.73 53.69 11.50
C MET A 2 -61.38 53.36 12.14
N THR A 3 -61.35 52.41 13.06
CA THR A 3 -60.15 51.89 13.70
C THR A 3 -59.70 50.66 12.98
N ALA A 4 -58.53 50.73 12.35
CA ALA A 4 -57.88 49.62 11.69
C ALA A 4 -57.09 48.73 12.71
N PHE A 5 -57.35 47.43 12.70
CA PHE A 5 -56.55 46.43 13.44
C PHE A 5 -55.37 45.98 12.60
N PRO A 6 -54.19 45.86 13.18
CA PRO A 6 -53.03 45.28 12.49
C PRO A 6 -53.06 43.74 12.55
N MET A 7 -52.96 43.10 11.40
CA MET A 7 -52.84 41.67 11.21
C MET A 7 -51.40 41.22 11.47
N HIS A 8 -51.18 40.46 12.54
CA HIS A 8 -49.86 39.86 12.85
C HIS A 8 -49.68 38.57 12.04
N THR A 9 -48.79 38.61 11.06
CA THR A 9 -48.37 37.45 10.30
C THR A 9 -47.25 36.71 11.07
N SER A 10 -47.60 35.58 11.70
CA SER A 10 -46.60 34.71 12.34
C SER A 10 -45.90 33.88 11.28
N ILE A 11 -44.62 34.16 11.04
CA ILE A 11 -43.76 33.34 10.21
C ILE A 11 -43.26 32.16 11.07
N ALA A 12 -43.80 30.97 10.83
CA ALA A 12 -43.32 29.73 11.41
C ALA A 12 -42.04 29.29 10.67
N CYS A 13 -40.86 29.48 11.28
CA CYS A 13 -39.61 28.89 10.82
C CYS A 13 -39.64 27.37 11.07
N VAL A 14 -39.88 26.61 10.02
CA VAL A 14 -39.71 25.15 10.05
C VAL A 14 -38.21 24.85 9.91
N PHE A 15 -37.56 24.52 11.01
CA PHE A 15 -36.20 23.99 11.02
C PHE A 15 -36.23 22.54 10.48
N PHE A 16 -35.82 22.36 9.23
CA PHE A 16 -35.49 21.04 8.69
C PHE A 16 -34.17 20.58 9.31
N LEU A 17 -34.24 19.74 10.33
CA LEU A 17 -33.10 18.96 10.82
C LEU A 17 -32.76 17.91 9.77
N ALA A 18 -31.86 18.26 8.85
CA ALA A 18 -31.21 17.30 7.99
C ALA A 18 -30.31 16.40 8.86
N SER A 19 -30.83 15.24 9.24
CA SER A 19 -30.03 14.16 9.84
C SER A 19 -29.06 13.66 8.79
N THR A 20 -27.82 14.20 8.80
CA THR A 20 -26.71 13.58 8.09
C THR A 20 -26.37 12.29 8.81
N ALA A 21 -26.87 11.17 8.30
CA ALA A 21 -26.36 9.87 8.69
C ALA A 21 -24.88 9.84 8.27
N LEU A 22 -23.97 10.06 9.23
CA LEU A 22 -22.57 9.70 9.08
C LEU A 22 -22.55 8.18 8.90
N LEU A 23 -22.44 7.75 7.64
CA LEU A 23 -21.99 6.40 7.34
C LEU A 23 -20.57 6.33 7.91
N ALA A 24 -20.43 5.68 9.05
CA ALA A 24 -19.13 5.32 9.59
C ALA A 24 -18.50 4.36 8.59
N GLN A 25 -17.72 4.89 7.66
CA GLN A 25 -16.82 4.10 6.85
C GLN A 25 -15.79 3.55 7.83
N HIS A 26 -15.77 2.25 8.02
CA HIS A 26 -14.71 1.57 8.77
C HIS A 26 -13.40 1.85 8.04
N GLU A 27 -12.68 2.87 8.48
CA GLU A 27 -11.35 3.17 7.98
C GLU A 27 -10.37 2.22 8.67
N TYR A 28 -9.88 1.23 7.92
CA TYR A 28 -8.86 0.31 8.42
C TYR A 28 -7.52 1.02 8.58
N ALA A 29 -6.77 0.69 9.62
CA ALA A 29 -5.44 1.24 9.80
C ALA A 29 -4.55 0.95 8.58
N PRO A 30 -3.81 1.93 8.05
CA PRO A 30 -2.97 1.73 6.86
C PRO A 30 -1.98 0.57 6.99
N ALA A 31 -1.45 0.34 8.21
CA ALA A 31 -0.56 -0.78 8.50
C ALA A 31 -1.27 -2.14 8.36
N ASP A 32 -2.55 -2.23 8.73
CA ASP A 32 -3.33 -3.47 8.60
C ASP A 32 -3.64 -3.76 7.14
N VAL A 33 -4.00 -2.75 6.36
CA VAL A 33 -4.24 -2.87 4.91
C VAL A 33 -2.97 -3.38 4.23
N GLU A 34 -1.82 -2.85 4.57
CA GLU A 34 -0.56 -3.25 3.95
C GLU A 34 -0.09 -4.64 4.40
N ASN A 35 -0.23 -4.97 5.69
CA ASN A 35 -0.01 -6.32 6.20
C ASN A 35 -0.94 -7.33 5.51
N GLY A 36 -2.19 -6.94 5.32
CA GLY A 36 -3.20 -7.73 4.61
C GLY A 36 -2.82 -7.98 3.16
N GLY A 37 -2.31 -6.98 2.45
CA GLY A 37 -1.82 -7.13 1.09
C GLY A 37 -0.67 -8.14 0.99
N ARG A 38 0.28 -8.11 1.92
CA ARG A 38 1.35 -9.12 2.01
C ARG A 38 0.82 -10.52 2.29
N ASN A 39 -0.07 -10.64 3.27
CA ASN A 39 -0.69 -11.91 3.61
C ASN A 39 -1.51 -12.47 2.43
N TYR A 40 -2.24 -11.60 1.71
CA TYR A 40 -2.98 -11.97 0.51
C TYR A 40 -2.03 -12.50 -0.59
N THR A 41 -0.96 -11.75 -0.86
CA THR A 41 0.04 -12.15 -1.86
C THR A 41 0.67 -13.50 -1.55
N ASN A 42 0.99 -13.77 -0.29
CA ASN A 42 1.67 -15.00 0.11
C ASN A 42 0.75 -16.22 0.17
N ASN A 43 -0.55 -16.04 0.44
CA ASN A 43 -1.44 -17.16 0.74
C ASN A 43 -2.62 -17.30 -0.23
N CYS A 44 -3.02 -16.23 -0.94
CA CYS A 44 -4.30 -16.22 -1.66
C CYS A 44 -4.13 -16.11 -3.19
N VAL A 45 -3.06 -15.41 -3.64
CA VAL A 45 -2.83 -15.08 -5.06
C VAL A 45 -2.74 -16.33 -5.94
N TYR A 46 -2.22 -17.44 -5.43
CA TYR A 46 -2.08 -18.68 -6.21
C TYR A 46 -3.42 -19.16 -6.79
N CYS A 47 -4.50 -19.06 -5.99
CA CYS A 47 -5.84 -19.47 -6.42
C CYS A 47 -6.72 -18.31 -6.87
N HIS A 48 -6.62 -17.16 -6.20
CA HIS A 48 -7.51 -16.02 -6.46
C HIS A 48 -6.94 -15.01 -7.46
N GLY A 49 -5.65 -15.08 -7.77
CA GLY A 49 -4.96 -14.11 -8.62
C GLY A 49 -4.63 -12.79 -7.92
N PRO A 50 -3.70 -12.00 -8.49
CA PRO A 50 -3.30 -10.73 -7.92
C PRO A 50 -4.45 -9.69 -7.92
N GLU A 51 -5.40 -9.79 -8.84
CA GLU A 51 -6.58 -8.92 -8.92
C GLU A 51 -7.79 -9.54 -8.21
N GLY A 52 -7.68 -10.75 -7.66
CA GLY A 52 -8.73 -11.41 -6.90
C GLY A 52 -9.90 -11.97 -7.73
N ASP A 53 -9.71 -12.17 -9.03
CA ASP A 53 -10.77 -12.45 -10.01
C ASP A 53 -10.63 -13.78 -10.75
N GLN A 54 -9.66 -14.63 -10.37
CA GLN A 54 -9.43 -15.91 -11.05
C GLN A 54 -10.52 -16.96 -10.75
N ILE A 55 -11.32 -16.78 -9.71
CA ILE A 55 -12.43 -17.68 -9.41
C ILE A 55 -13.70 -17.16 -10.10
N PRO A 56 -14.34 -17.94 -10.98
CA PRO A 56 -15.54 -17.48 -11.70
C PRO A 56 -16.63 -16.96 -10.77
N GLY A 57 -17.12 -15.74 -11.07
CA GLY A 57 -18.18 -15.08 -10.30
C GLY A 57 -17.75 -14.42 -9.00
N ILE A 58 -16.44 -14.42 -8.70
CA ILE A 58 -15.85 -13.76 -7.54
C ILE A 58 -14.81 -12.72 -8.02
N ASN A 59 -14.79 -11.55 -7.40
CA ASN A 59 -13.67 -10.62 -7.46
C ASN A 59 -13.45 -10.05 -6.05
N LEU A 60 -12.47 -10.60 -5.34
CA LEU A 60 -12.22 -10.28 -3.93
C LEU A 60 -11.83 -8.82 -3.74
N LEU A 61 -11.01 -8.27 -4.64
CA LEU A 61 -10.51 -6.90 -4.54
C LEU A 61 -11.52 -5.85 -5.01
N GLN A 62 -12.63 -6.26 -5.62
CA GLN A 62 -13.79 -5.42 -5.90
C GLN A 62 -14.95 -5.67 -4.93
N GLY A 63 -14.75 -6.48 -3.89
CA GLY A 63 -15.78 -6.83 -2.93
C GLY A 63 -16.91 -7.69 -3.50
N LYS A 64 -16.70 -8.32 -4.66
CA LYS A 64 -17.69 -9.16 -5.32
C LYS A 64 -17.60 -10.59 -4.80
N PHE A 65 -18.46 -10.93 -3.88
CA PHE A 65 -18.65 -12.26 -3.33
C PHE A 65 -19.92 -12.91 -3.86
N ARG A 66 -20.05 -14.23 -3.76
CA ARG A 66 -21.29 -14.96 -4.16
C ARG A 66 -22.50 -14.61 -3.30
N ARG A 67 -22.27 -14.09 -2.07
CA ARG A 67 -23.28 -13.58 -1.13
C ARG A 67 -22.70 -12.43 -0.34
N THR A 68 -23.53 -11.65 0.31
CA THR A 68 -23.06 -10.64 1.27
C THR A 68 -22.34 -11.29 2.44
N LEU A 69 -21.15 -10.85 2.77
CA LEU A 69 -20.32 -11.33 3.85
C LEU A 69 -19.92 -10.17 4.76
N SER A 70 -20.05 -10.40 6.09
CA SER A 70 -19.46 -9.51 7.08
C SER A 70 -17.95 -9.72 7.16
N ASP A 71 -17.24 -8.85 7.85
CA ASP A 71 -15.80 -8.99 8.08
C ASP A 71 -15.47 -10.25 8.87
N ASP A 72 -16.31 -10.57 9.86
CA ASP A 72 -16.16 -11.80 10.65
C ASP A 72 -16.41 -13.05 9.80
N ASP A 73 -17.36 -13.00 8.86
CA ASP A 73 -17.57 -14.10 7.94
C ASP A 73 -16.35 -14.33 7.04
N ILE A 74 -15.77 -13.25 6.51
CA ILE A 74 -14.59 -13.36 5.66
C ILE A 74 -13.40 -13.89 6.48
N ALA A 75 -13.15 -13.35 7.68
CA ALA A 75 -12.07 -13.81 8.55
C ALA A 75 -12.23 -15.28 8.92
N ARG A 76 -13.46 -15.73 9.23
CA ARG A 76 -13.79 -17.12 9.51
C ARG A 76 -13.55 -18.01 8.27
N ILE A 77 -14.05 -17.61 7.10
CA ILE A 77 -13.85 -18.35 5.84
C ILE A 77 -12.37 -18.52 5.54
N ILE A 78 -11.56 -17.48 5.72
CA ILE A 78 -10.11 -17.55 5.52
C ILE A 78 -9.50 -18.62 6.44
N ARG A 79 -9.87 -18.65 7.71
CA ARG A 79 -9.30 -19.56 8.69
C ARG A 79 -9.80 -20.99 8.56
N GLU A 80 -11.08 -21.17 8.30
CA GLU A 80 -11.77 -22.46 8.32
C GLU A 80 -11.95 -23.09 6.94
N GLY A 81 -11.78 -22.27 5.89
CA GLY A 81 -12.08 -22.67 4.52
C GLY A 81 -13.58 -22.76 4.25
N ILE A 82 -13.94 -23.36 3.12
CA ILE A 82 -15.33 -23.64 2.74
C ILE A 82 -15.44 -25.13 2.47
N PRO A 83 -16.08 -25.91 3.36
CA PRO A 83 -16.21 -27.36 3.20
C PRO A 83 -16.82 -27.76 1.84
N GLY A 84 -16.26 -28.79 1.23
CA GLY A 84 -16.72 -29.29 -0.08
C GLY A 84 -16.33 -28.42 -1.27
N THR A 85 -15.42 -27.45 -1.10
CA THR A 85 -14.93 -26.59 -2.18
C THR A 85 -13.39 -26.62 -2.26
N GLY A 86 -12.82 -25.96 -3.28
CA GLY A 86 -11.37 -25.76 -3.40
C GLY A 86 -10.79 -24.72 -2.47
N MET A 87 -11.56 -24.07 -1.59
CA MET A 87 -11.06 -23.10 -0.60
C MET A 87 -10.68 -23.82 0.70
N PRO A 88 -9.40 -24.12 0.94
CA PRO A 88 -8.96 -24.81 2.16
C PRO A 88 -8.89 -23.86 3.34
N ALA A 89 -8.90 -24.41 4.54
CA ALA A 89 -8.57 -23.67 5.76
C ALA A 89 -7.12 -23.17 5.69
N GLN A 90 -6.91 -21.91 6.08
CA GLN A 90 -5.57 -21.33 6.15
C GLN A 90 -5.04 -21.42 7.59
N ASN A 91 -3.83 -21.95 7.74
CA ASN A 91 -3.18 -22.03 9.06
C ASN A 91 -2.65 -20.66 9.46
N MET A 92 -3.55 -19.73 9.82
CA MET A 92 -3.20 -18.41 10.29
C MET A 92 -4.02 -17.99 11.51
N ASN A 93 -3.46 -17.12 12.34
CA ASN A 93 -4.18 -16.56 13.46
C ASN A 93 -5.25 -15.56 13.00
N GLU A 94 -6.17 -15.22 13.90
CA GLU A 94 -7.28 -14.30 13.60
C GLU A 94 -6.78 -12.90 13.20
N GLY A 95 -5.73 -12.39 13.85
CA GLY A 95 -5.17 -11.08 13.52
C GLY A 95 -4.72 -11.02 12.06
N ASN A 96 -3.99 -12.02 11.58
CA ASN A 96 -3.56 -12.08 10.17
C ASN A 96 -4.76 -12.23 9.21
N ALA A 97 -5.78 -13.00 9.56
CA ALA A 97 -7.00 -13.10 8.76
C ALA A 97 -7.71 -11.73 8.68
N ARG A 98 -7.81 -11.00 9.79
CA ARG A 98 -8.41 -9.65 9.83
C ARG A 98 -7.62 -8.62 9.03
N THR A 99 -6.29 -8.70 8.96
CA THR A 99 -5.53 -7.83 8.07
C THR A 99 -5.85 -8.10 6.60
N ILE A 100 -6.06 -9.37 6.19
CA ILE A 100 -6.53 -9.69 4.83
C ILE A 100 -7.91 -9.08 4.59
N VAL A 101 -8.85 -9.15 5.55
CA VAL A 101 -10.16 -8.49 5.43
C VAL A 101 -10.00 -6.99 5.22
N ALA A 102 -9.15 -6.33 6.02
CA ALA A 102 -8.86 -4.90 5.86
C ALA A 102 -8.37 -4.56 4.44
N TYR A 103 -7.44 -5.36 3.91
CA TYR A 103 -6.94 -5.23 2.55
C TYR A 103 -8.05 -5.39 1.50
N LEU A 104 -8.88 -6.43 1.60
CA LEU A 104 -9.99 -6.67 0.66
C LEU A 104 -11.01 -5.53 0.68
N ARG A 105 -11.38 -5.04 1.86
CA ARG A 105 -12.36 -3.95 2.02
C ARG A 105 -11.80 -2.61 1.53
N ALA A 106 -10.59 -2.26 1.93
CA ALA A 106 -9.92 -1.05 1.44
C ALA A 106 -9.74 -1.08 -0.08
N SER A 107 -9.47 -2.28 -0.63
CA SER A 107 -9.36 -2.49 -2.07
C SER A 107 -10.68 -2.27 -2.78
N ALA A 108 -11.77 -2.78 -2.24
CA ALA A 108 -13.11 -2.66 -2.82
C ALA A 108 -13.67 -1.22 -2.76
N ALA A 109 -13.21 -0.42 -1.78
CA ALA A 109 -13.61 0.98 -1.65
C ALA A 109 -13.00 1.89 -2.73
N VAL A 110 -11.98 1.41 -3.45
CA VAL A 110 -11.32 2.20 -4.50
C VAL A 110 -11.94 1.86 -5.86
N PRO A 111 -12.40 2.85 -6.64
CA PRO A 111 -12.90 2.61 -7.98
C PRO A 111 -11.86 1.85 -8.84
N ALA A 112 -12.30 0.88 -9.61
CA ALA A 112 -11.44 0.09 -10.50
C ALA A 112 -10.66 0.95 -11.53
N SER A 113 -11.13 2.18 -11.79
CA SER A 113 -10.49 3.18 -12.66
C SER A 113 -9.38 3.99 -11.98
N ALA A 114 -9.24 3.92 -10.65
CA ALA A 114 -8.15 4.62 -9.96
C ALA A 114 -6.82 3.93 -10.29
N GLY A 115 -5.99 4.58 -11.10
CA GLY A 115 -4.71 4.07 -11.61
C GLY A 115 -4.75 3.55 -13.07
N GLY A 116 -5.91 3.62 -13.77
CA GLY A 116 -6.11 2.99 -15.08
C GLY A 116 -6.01 3.88 -16.32
N GLY A 117 -5.63 5.15 -16.22
CA GLY A 117 -5.60 6.09 -17.35
C GLY A 117 -4.22 6.41 -17.92
N GLY A 118 -3.15 5.78 -17.43
CA GLY A 118 -1.78 6.09 -17.81
C GLY A 118 -1.23 5.27 -18.98
N ASN A 119 -0.18 5.79 -19.62
CA ASN A 119 0.58 5.12 -20.67
C ASN A 119 1.91 4.58 -20.10
N ALA A 120 2.07 3.26 -20.04
CA ALA A 120 3.25 2.61 -19.44
C ALA A 120 4.56 2.98 -20.15
N ALA A 121 4.55 3.20 -21.47
CA ALA A 121 5.76 3.57 -22.19
C ALA A 121 6.22 5.00 -21.83
N ARG A 122 5.28 5.95 -21.75
CA ARG A 122 5.58 7.31 -21.25
C ARG A 122 6.02 7.25 -19.78
N GLY A 123 5.34 6.42 -18.97
CA GLY A 123 5.69 6.23 -17.57
C GLY A 123 7.11 5.72 -17.37
N LYS A 124 7.56 4.78 -18.22
CA LYS A 124 8.96 4.33 -18.24
C LYS A 124 9.91 5.49 -18.51
N THR A 125 9.64 6.31 -19.53
CA THR A 125 10.47 7.48 -19.87
C THR A 125 10.56 8.47 -18.70
N ILE A 126 9.43 8.71 -18.00
CA ILE A 126 9.41 9.59 -16.82
C ILE A 126 10.20 8.96 -15.68
N PHE A 127 10.03 7.68 -15.41
CA PHE A 127 10.71 6.91 -14.35
C PHE A 127 12.23 6.95 -14.52
N GLU A 128 12.71 6.74 -15.75
CA GLU A 128 14.14 6.72 -16.08
C GLU A 128 14.74 8.13 -16.24
N GLY A 129 13.93 9.13 -16.60
CA GLY A 129 14.36 10.50 -16.89
C GLY A 129 13.93 11.49 -15.79
N LYS A 130 12.92 12.32 -16.07
CA LYS A 130 12.46 13.43 -15.22
C LYS A 130 12.18 13.01 -13.77
N GLY A 131 11.63 11.83 -13.56
CA GLY A 131 11.33 11.32 -12.21
C GLY A 131 12.56 10.97 -11.40
N GLY A 132 13.69 10.65 -12.03
CA GLY A 132 14.93 10.27 -11.36
C GLY A 132 14.82 9.01 -10.48
N CYS A 133 13.81 8.17 -10.71
CA CYS A 133 13.51 7.03 -9.85
C CYS A 133 14.61 5.97 -9.89
N THR A 134 15.28 5.83 -11.04
CA THR A 134 16.39 4.90 -11.28
C THR A 134 17.66 5.24 -10.49
N SER A 135 17.75 6.43 -9.89
CA SER A 135 18.87 6.76 -8.99
C SER A 135 18.87 5.95 -7.70
N CYS A 136 17.71 5.44 -7.29
CA CYS A 136 17.52 4.69 -6.06
C CYS A 136 16.91 3.30 -6.27
N HIS A 137 15.98 3.17 -7.22
CA HIS A 137 15.23 1.95 -7.44
C HIS A 137 15.78 1.11 -8.59
N ARG A 138 15.78 -0.19 -8.37
CA ARG A 138 15.90 -1.18 -9.43
C ARG A 138 14.52 -1.45 -10.03
N ALA A 139 14.43 -1.53 -11.37
CA ALA A 139 13.24 -1.95 -12.08
C ALA A 139 13.63 -2.79 -13.29
N ALA A 140 12.87 -3.85 -13.61
CA ALA A 140 13.15 -4.78 -14.69
C ALA A 140 14.62 -5.29 -14.69
N GLY A 141 15.18 -5.53 -13.51
CA GLY A 141 16.54 -6.02 -13.32
C GLY A 141 17.65 -4.97 -13.45
N THR A 142 17.32 -3.71 -13.77
CA THR A 142 18.29 -2.62 -13.95
C THR A 142 18.16 -1.57 -12.84
N GLY A 143 19.28 -1.03 -12.38
CA GLY A 143 19.34 0.00 -11.33
C GLY A 143 19.90 -0.51 -10.00
N PRO A 144 20.17 0.39 -9.05
CA PRO A 144 20.74 0.07 -7.75
C PRO A 144 19.71 -0.62 -6.81
N ARG A 145 20.22 -1.21 -5.72
CA ARG A 145 19.43 -1.85 -4.67
C ARG A 145 19.34 -1.00 -3.39
N ALA A 146 19.75 0.25 -3.48
CA ALA A 146 19.72 1.17 -2.34
C ALA A 146 18.29 1.44 -1.83
N ALA A 147 17.29 1.34 -2.71
CA ALA A 147 15.87 1.36 -2.38
C ALA A 147 15.22 0.00 -2.77
N PRO A 148 13.91 -0.21 -2.45
CA PRO A 148 13.21 -1.42 -2.84
C PRO A 148 13.29 -1.71 -4.34
N ASP A 149 13.48 -2.98 -4.70
CA ASP A 149 13.38 -3.46 -6.08
C ASP A 149 11.90 -3.41 -6.52
N LEU A 150 11.64 -2.80 -7.64
CA LEU A 150 10.30 -2.62 -8.20
C LEU A 150 10.02 -3.54 -9.40
N SER A 151 10.93 -4.49 -9.69
CA SER A 151 10.83 -5.36 -10.89
C SER A 151 9.55 -6.20 -10.93
N ASP A 152 8.92 -6.46 -9.80
CA ASP A 152 7.69 -7.24 -9.65
C ASP A 152 6.56 -6.48 -8.93
N ILE A 153 6.72 -5.18 -8.73
CA ILE A 153 5.81 -4.38 -7.89
C ILE A 153 4.36 -4.45 -8.34
N GLY A 154 4.11 -4.54 -9.64
CA GLY A 154 2.78 -4.67 -10.19
C GLY A 154 2.13 -6.04 -9.94
N SER A 155 2.90 -7.07 -9.52
CA SER A 155 2.35 -8.34 -9.02
C SER A 155 2.07 -8.30 -7.53
N LEU A 156 2.65 -7.33 -6.81
CA LEU A 156 2.60 -7.24 -5.35
C LEU A 156 1.61 -6.18 -4.88
N ARG A 157 1.43 -5.09 -5.67
CA ARG A 157 0.65 -3.93 -5.26
C ARG A 157 -0.22 -3.40 -6.37
N ARG A 158 -1.37 -2.86 -6.00
CA ARG A 158 -2.32 -2.21 -6.92
C ARG A 158 -1.87 -0.82 -7.30
N GLY A 159 -2.33 -0.33 -8.45
CA GLY A 159 -1.99 1.00 -8.95
C GLY A 159 -2.24 2.13 -7.94
N VAL A 160 -3.37 2.08 -7.22
CA VAL A 160 -3.71 3.07 -6.20
C VAL A 160 -2.75 3.07 -5.00
N GLU A 161 -2.24 1.91 -4.60
CA GLU A 161 -1.28 1.79 -3.50
C GLU A 161 0.11 2.28 -3.93
N ILE A 162 0.46 2.02 -5.19
CA ILE A 162 1.69 2.54 -5.82
C ILE A 162 1.60 4.07 -5.91
N GLU A 163 0.48 4.60 -6.41
CA GLU A 163 0.22 6.04 -6.49
C GLU A 163 0.37 6.70 -5.12
N LYS A 164 -0.31 6.16 -4.10
CA LYS A 164 -0.21 6.67 -2.72
C LYS A 164 1.24 6.71 -2.23
N SER A 165 2.04 5.69 -2.53
CA SER A 165 3.45 5.65 -2.13
C SER A 165 4.33 6.66 -2.88
N ILE A 166 3.94 7.09 -4.07
CA ILE A 166 4.64 8.12 -4.85
C ILE A 166 4.32 9.51 -4.30
N ILE A 167 3.06 9.78 -3.95
CA ILE A 167 2.63 11.11 -3.48
C ILE A 167 2.87 11.32 -1.98
N ASP A 168 2.79 10.25 -1.17
CA ASP A 168 3.01 10.28 0.27
C ASP A 168 3.85 9.08 0.75
N PRO A 169 5.15 9.08 0.42
CA PRO A 169 6.05 7.96 0.74
C PRO A 169 6.33 7.80 2.24
N GLY A 170 5.97 8.81 3.04
CA GLY A 170 6.11 8.78 4.50
C GLY A 170 4.93 8.18 5.23
N ALA A 171 3.75 8.07 4.60
CA ALA A 171 2.54 7.57 5.24
C ALA A 171 2.70 6.16 5.82
N VAL A 172 3.39 5.28 5.10
CA VAL A 172 3.70 3.92 5.56
C VAL A 172 5.08 3.51 5.08
N VAL A 173 6.01 3.30 6.01
CA VAL A 173 7.34 2.73 5.72
C VAL A 173 7.38 1.30 6.24
N LEU A 174 7.36 0.34 5.32
CA LEU A 174 7.40 -1.08 5.65
C LEU A 174 8.69 -1.47 6.37
N PRO A 175 8.67 -2.45 7.29
CA PRO A 175 9.86 -2.93 7.98
C PRO A 175 11.02 -3.27 7.04
N GLN A 176 10.77 -3.97 5.93
CA GLN A 176 11.77 -4.36 4.94
C GLN A 176 12.32 -3.18 4.12
N ASN A 177 11.68 -2.02 4.17
CA ASN A 177 12.08 -0.80 3.47
C ASN A 177 12.73 0.23 4.40
N ARG A 178 12.88 -0.12 5.68
CA ARG A 178 13.48 0.79 6.67
C ARG A 178 14.96 0.99 6.39
N PHE A 179 15.40 2.20 6.65
CA PHE A 179 16.81 2.55 6.66
C PHE A 179 17.35 2.46 8.09
N VAL A 180 18.64 2.21 8.20
CA VAL A 180 19.35 2.27 9.47
C VAL A 180 20.55 3.19 9.33
N LYS A 181 20.79 3.96 10.36
CA LYS A 181 21.98 4.79 10.53
C LYS A 181 22.88 4.13 11.57
N VAL A 182 24.12 3.90 11.23
CA VAL A 182 25.15 3.40 12.14
C VAL A 182 26.26 4.43 12.32
N VAL A 183 26.82 4.50 13.51
CA VAL A 183 28.03 5.25 13.84
C VAL A 183 29.07 4.26 14.35
N THR A 184 30.16 4.12 13.65
CA THR A 184 31.27 3.21 13.98
C THR A 184 32.15 3.79 15.10
N LYS A 185 33.02 2.97 15.69
CA LYS A 185 33.92 3.41 16.78
C LYS A 185 34.87 4.54 16.38
N ASP A 186 35.29 4.61 15.14
CA ASP A 186 36.09 5.69 14.55
C ASP A 186 35.29 6.99 14.30
N GLY A 187 33.96 6.97 14.51
CA GLY A 187 33.09 8.12 14.31
C GLY A 187 32.49 8.23 12.90
N SER A 188 32.81 7.31 12.00
CA SER A 188 32.23 7.28 10.66
C SER A 188 30.73 6.98 10.73
N THR A 189 29.95 7.65 9.90
CA THR A 189 28.50 7.44 9.80
C THR A 189 28.15 6.81 8.48
N VAL A 190 27.37 5.72 8.53
CA VAL A 190 26.84 5.05 7.34
C VAL A 190 25.34 4.93 7.47
N THR A 191 24.61 5.25 6.41
CA THR A 191 23.16 5.05 6.32
C THR A 191 22.86 4.15 5.14
N GLY A 192 21.96 3.19 5.32
CA GLY A 192 21.59 2.27 4.26
C GLY A 192 20.27 1.56 4.55
N ARG A 193 19.76 0.87 3.55
CA ARG A 193 18.57 0.04 3.70
C ARG A 193 18.90 -1.20 4.53
N LEU A 194 18.17 -1.38 5.61
CA LEU A 194 18.35 -2.52 6.52
C LEU A 194 18.00 -3.82 5.80
N MET A 195 18.93 -4.75 5.77
CA MET A 195 18.75 -6.08 5.17
C MET A 195 18.47 -7.13 6.23
N ASN A 196 19.29 -7.12 7.29
CA ASN A 196 19.17 -8.03 8.41
C ASN A 196 19.76 -7.39 9.67
N GLN A 197 19.21 -7.74 10.82
CA GLN A 197 19.76 -7.41 12.13
C GLN A 197 19.44 -8.54 13.08
N ASP A 198 20.47 -9.05 13.74
CA ASP A 198 20.37 -9.97 14.86
C ASP A 198 21.07 -9.38 16.11
N THR A 199 21.32 -10.21 17.13
CA THR A 199 21.97 -9.78 18.37
C THR A 199 23.44 -9.34 18.17
N PHE A 200 24.10 -9.84 17.12
CA PHE A 200 25.54 -9.69 16.92
C PHE A 200 25.89 -8.81 15.74
N THR A 201 25.07 -8.81 14.70
CA THR A 201 25.38 -8.18 13.41
C THR A 201 24.22 -7.34 12.89
N LEU A 202 24.59 -6.28 12.16
CA LEU A 202 23.68 -5.45 11.39
C LEU A 202 24.17 -5.41 9.94
N GLN A 203 23.29 -5.75 9.01
CA GLN A 203 23.58 -5.75 7.57
C GLN A 203 22.71 -4.75 6.84
N MET A 204 23.29 -3.97 5.96
CA MET A 204 22.59 -2.97 5.16
C MET A 204 23.15 -2.89 3.74
N ILE A 205 22.37 -2.35 2.82
CA ILE A 205 22.85 -1.87 1.52
C ILE A 205 22.99 -0.35 1.61
N ASP A 206 24.22 0.14 1.40
CA ASP A 206 24.52 1.57 1.45
C ASP A 206 24.10 2.29 0.14
N SER A 207 24.23 3.63 0.13
CA SER A 207 23.90 4.46 -1.04
C SER A 207 24.74 4.18 -2.29
N GLN A 208 25.83 3.45 -2.15
CA GLN A 208 26.71 3.02 -3.25
C GLN A 208 26.42 1.57 -3.69
N ASP A 209 25.24 1.04 -3.33
CA ASP A 209 24.80 -0.32 -3.64
C ASP A 209 25.72 -1.43 -3.09
N ARG A 210 26.45 -1.16 -2.01
CA ARG A 210 27.34 -2.12 -1.37
C ARG A 210 26.67 -2.76 -0.17
N LEU A 211 26.77 -4.08 -0.08
CA LEU A 211 26.40 -4.80 1.16
C LEU A 211 27.45 -4.50 2.23
N ARG A 212 27.00 -3.93 3.32
CA ARG A 212 27.82 -3.63 4.52
C ARG A 212 27.34 -4.50 5.67
N SER A 213 28.29 -5.07 6.41
CA SER A 213 28.01 -5.84 7.62
C SER A 213 28.83 -5.25 8.76
N PHE A 214 28.19 -5.01 9.89
CA PHE A 214 28.78 -4.41 11.08
C PHE A 214 28.55 -5.32 12.28
N PRO A 215 29.60 -5.77 12.99
CA PRO A 215 29.42 -6.29 14.35
C PRO A 215 28.81 -5.19 15.23
N ILE A 216 27.72 -5.49 15.94
CA ILE A 216 27.05 -4.49 16.80
C ILE A 216 28.01 -3.98 17.89
N ALA A 217 28.90 -4.87 18.39
CA ALA A 217 29.93 -4.51 19.37
C ALA A 217 30.92 -3.45 18.86
N ASP A 218 31.05 -3.24 17.54
CA ASP A 218 31.94 -2.24 16.94
C ASP A 218 31.26 -0.92 16.60
N LEU A 219 29.97 -0.81 16.93
CA LEU A 219 29.21 0.42 16.75
C LEU A 219 29.19 1.24 18.03
N ARG A 220 29.32 2.57 17.90
CA ARG A 220 28.99 3.51 18.97
C ARG A 220 27.46 3.65 19.10
N GLN A 221 26.77 3.64 17.98
CA GLN A 221 25.32 3.82 17.93
C GLN A 221 24.77 3.22 16.64
N HIS A 222 23.56 2.69 16.70
CA HIS A 222 22.73 2.41 15.54
C HIS A 222 21.28 2.78 15.84
N SER A 223 20.55 3.21 14.82
CA SER A 223 19.13 3.58 14.95
C SER A 223 18.38 3.34 13.64
N VAL A 224 17.16 2.86 13.76
CA VAL A 224 16.26 2.75 12.61
C VAL A 224 15.78 4.15 12.24
N VAL A 225 15.88 4.50 10.95
CA VAL A 225 15.30 5.72 10.39
C VAL A 225 13.82 5.44 10.08
N THR A 226 12.93 6.14 10.77
CA THR A 226 11.49 5.94 10.67
C THR A 226 10.84 6.76 9.56
N THR A 227 11.57 7.75 9.01
CA THR A 227 11.10 8.60 7.91
C THR A 227 11.52 8.01 6.57
N SER A 228 10.68 8.18 5.55
CA SER A 228 11.03 7.79 4.19
C SER A 228 12.16 8.69 3.64
N SER A 229 13.14 8.06 2.98
CA SER A 229 14.14 8.78 2.18
C SER A 229 13.64 9.10 0.76
N MET A 230 12.54 8.48 0.33
CA MET A 230 11.90 8.79 -0.95
C MET A 230 11.23 10.17 -0.86
N PRO A 231 11.50 11.10 -1.79
CA PRO A 231 10.81 12.38 -1.82
C PRO A 231 9.36 12.21 -2.28
N SER A 232 8.46 13.10 -1.83
CA SER A 232 7.13 13.20 -2.39
C SER A 232 7.19 13.73 -3.83
N TYR A 233 6.36 13.15 -4.69
CA TYR A 233 6.19 13.58 -6.07
C TYR A 233 4.86 14.31 -6.31
N LYS A 234 4.12 14.62 -5.25
CA LYS A 234 2.82 15.28 -5.32
C LYS A 234 2.83 16.54 -6.17
N ASP A 235 3.90 17.36 -6.03
CA ASP A 235 4.04 18.63 -6.72
C ASP A 235 5.12 18.60 -7.84
N LYS A 236 5.70 17.41 -8.11
CA LYS A 236 6.77 17.23 -9.11
C LYS A 236 6.28 16.63 -10.42
N LEU A 237 5.20 15.87 -10.36
CA LEU A 237 4.55 15.24 -11.50
C LEU A 237 3.15 15.79 -11.65
N SER A 238 2.74 16.07 -12.89
CA SER A 238 1.33 16.31 -13.20
C SER A 238 0.50 15.05 -12.97
N SER A 239 -0.81 15.18 -12.86
CA SER A 239 -1.72 14.04 -12.69
C SER A 239 -1.57 13.00 -13.81
N GLN A 240 -1.35 13.45 -15.06
CA GLN A 240 -1.13 12.54 -16.19
C GLN A 240 0.23 11.83 -16.10
N GLU A 241 1.29 12.54 -15.74
CA GLU A 241 2.61 11.93 -15.55
C GLU A 241 2.62 10.92 -14.39
N LEU A 242 1.91 11.22 -13.32
CA LEU A 242 1.72 10.31 -12.20
C LEU A 242 0.99 9.04 -12.64
N ALA A 243 -0.13 9.19 -13.39
CA ALA A 243 -0.87 8.06 -13.93
C ALA A 243 0.00 7.21 -14.89
N ASP A 244 0.83 7.85 -15.72
CA ASP A 244 1.75 7.16 -16.63
C ASP A 244 2.81 6.35 -15.85
N VAL A 245 3.44 6.94 -14.82
CA VAL A 245 4.40 6.23 -13.95
C VAL A 245 3.74 5.06 -13.23
N VAL A 246 2.53 5.25 -12.70
CA VAL A 246 1.76 4.16 -12.05
C VAL A 246 1.48 3.05 -13.06
N ALA A 247 1.05 3.37 -14.28
CA ALA A 247 0.81 2.37 -15.33
C ALA A 247 2.09 1.57 -15.67
N TYR A 248 3.24 2.24 -15.74
CA TYR A 248 4.52 1.56 -15.92
C TYR A 248 4.83 0.61 -14.76
N LEU A 249 4.73 1.07 -13.53
CA LEU A 249 5.01 0.24 -12.35
C LEU A 249 4.04 -0.95 -12.23
N VAL A 250 2.77 -0.74 -12.52
CA VAL A 250 1.76 -1.83 -12.58
C VAL A 250 2.11 -2.86 -13.66
N SER A 251 2.76 -2.47 -14.75
CA SER A 251 3.20 -3.39 -15.81
C SER A 251 4.38 -4.29 -15.40
N LEU A 252 5.11 -3.94 -14.34
CA LEU A 252 6.25 -4.69 -13.84
C LEU A 252 5.77 -5.91 -13.01
N LYS A 253 5.64 -7.05 -13.66
CA LYS A 253 5.10 -8.29 -13.06
C LYS A 253 6.18 -9.31 -12.67
N GLY A 254 7.46 -8.93 -12.70
CA GLY A 254 8.58 -9.85 -12.55
C GLY A 254 8.81 -10.75 -13.77
N VAL A 255 9.85 -11.58 -13.68
CA VAL A 255 10.09 -12.60 -14.70
C VAL A 255 9.19 -13.78 -14.35
N ARG A 256 8.15 -14.03 -15.15
CA ARG A 256 7.46 -15.33 -15.08
C ARG A 256 8.48 -16.40 -15.48
N LYS A 257 8.89 -17.25 -14.54
CA LYS A 257 9.55 -18.49 -14.92
C LYS A 257 8.56 -19.31 -15.75
N PRO A 258 9.01 -19.83 -16.91
CA PRO A 258 8.18 -20.73 -17.72
C PRO A 258 7.80 -21.99 -16.94
#